data_673c41ec085e1f7f8b1bd173120cfda3
#
_entry.id   673c41ec085e1f7f8b1bd173120cfda3
#
_cell.length_a   1.000
_cell.length_b   1.000
_cell.length_c   1.000
_cell.angle_alpha   90.00
_cell.angle_beta   90.00
_cell.angle_gamma   90.00
#
_symmetry.space_group_name_H-M   'P 1'
#
loop_
_entity.id
_entity.type
_entity.pdbx_description
1 polymer ?
#
loop_
_entity_poly.entity_id
_entity_poly.type
_entity_poly.pdbx_seq_one_letter_code
_entity_poly.pdbx_strand_id
1 'polypeptide(L)'
;MTELINTYRGAVMQWHCDQMGHMNVMWYVGKFDEATWNLFAMMGASADYLRKEGKAMAAVDQRIQYRRELLAGDTLVIASGVLEIKPKVITFVHEMRHATTGEIAATCRLVGVHMGHTTRKSEPFPQRILDAGKSLVRSYDFGERV
;
A
#
# COMPACT_ATOMS: atom_id res chain seq x y z
N MET A 1 -3.31 -7.70 17.00
CA MET A 1 -2.42 -6.53 17.09
C MET A 1 -2.99 -5.39 16.27
N THR A 2 -2.85 -4.17 16.78
CA THR A 2 -3.44 -2.98 16.16
C THR A 2 -2.40 -2.10 15.45
N GLU A 3 -1.13 -2.27 15.78
CA GLU A 3 -0.07 -1.43 15.23
C GLU A 3 0.23 -1.79 13.78
N LEU A 4 0.27 -0.77 12.93
CA LEU A 4 0.62 -0.95 11.52
C LEU A 4 2.10 -1.26 11.35
N ILE A 5 2.44 -1.82 10.21
CA ILE A 5 3.78 -2.33 9.88
C ILE A 5 4.46 -1.34 8.94
N ASN A 6 5.70 -0.96 9.23
CA ASN A 6 6.46 -0.07 8.34
C ASN A 6 6.72 -0.74 7.00
N THR A 7 6.31 -0.07 5.91
CA THR A 7 6.46 -0.57 4.56
C THR A 7 7.25 0.37 3.65
N TYR A 8 7.43 1.62 4.04
CA TYR A 8 8.15 2.57 3.20
C TYR A 8 8.68 3.74 4.03
N ARG A 9 9.85 4.20 3.67
CA ARG A 9 10.43 5.45 4.19
C ARG A 9 11.06 6.18 3.03
N GLY A 10 10.80 7.48 2.93
CA GLY A 10 11.35 8.27 1.85
C GLY A 10 11.34 9.76 2.14
N ALA A 11 11.69 10.54 1.13
CA ALA A 11 11.70 11.98 1.21
C ALA A 11 11.02 12.57 -0.01
N VAL A 12 10.49 13.77 0.15
CA VAL A 12 9.91 14.54 -0.95
C VAL A 12 11.03 15.28 -1.66
N MET A 13 11.29 14.95 -2.90
CA MET A 13 12.27 15.64 -3.73
C MET A 13 11.61 16.77 -4.50
N GLN A 14 12.41 17.72 -5.00
CA GLN A 14 11.86 18.85 -5.75
C GLN A 14 11.06 18.42 -6.96
N TRP A 15 11.48 17.37 -7.66
CA TRP A 15 10.76 16.84 -8.83
C TRP A 15 9.46 16.11 -8.47
N HIS A 16 9.20 15.86 -7.19
CA HIS A 16 7.91 15.36 -6.73
C HIS A 16 6.88 16.47 -6.61
N CYS A 17 7.32 17.72 -6.60
CA CYS A 17 6.44 18.86 -6.37
C CYS A 17 5.91 19.44 -7.69
N ASP A 18 4.73 20.02 -7.62
CA ASP A 18 4.10 20.68 -8.75
C ASP A 18 4.09 22.21 -8.55
N GLN A 19 3.39 22.91 -9.44
CA GLN A 19 3.29 24.36 -9.41
C GLN A 19 2.58 24.92 -8.17
N MET A 20 1.90 24.06 -7.40
CA MET A 20 1.28 24.46 -6.13
C MET A 20 2.29 24.52 -5.00
N GLY A 21 3.52 24.06 -5.23
CA GLY A 21 4.60 24.14 -4.25
C GLY A 21 4.67 23.00 -3.26
N HIS A 22 3.93 21.91 -3.49
CA HIS A 22 3.98 20.73 -2.62
C HIS A 22 3.92 19.45 -3.45
N MET A 23 4.11 18.30 -2.77
CA MET A 23 4.12 17.01 -3.47
C MET A 23 2.84 16.80 -4.25
N ASN A 24 2.99 16.49 -5.55
CA ASN A 24 1.86 16.24 -6.43
C ASN A 24 1.17 14.92 -6.07
N VAL A 25 -0.14 14.87 -6.30
CA VAL A 25 -0.97 13.69 -5.98
C VAL A 25 -0.44 12.41 -6.64
N MET A 26 0.16 12.52 -7.81
CA MET A 26 0.75 11.40 -8.52
C MET A 26 1.81 10.68 -7.68
N TRP A 27 2.59 11.42 -6.89
CA TRP A 27 3.64 10.86 -6.06
C TRP A 27 3.14 10.25 -4.76
N TYR A 28 1.98 10.68 -4.26
CA TYR A 28 1.30 9.95 -3.18
C TYR A 28 0.97 8.54 -3.66
N VAL A 29 0.37 8.43 -4.85
CA VAL A 29 0.05 7.14 -5.45
C VAL A 29 1.32 6.31 -5.67
N GLY A 30 2.36 6.91 -6.23
CA GLY A 30 3.62 6.20 -6.48
C GLY A 30 4.27 5.66 -5.22
N LYS A 31 4.26 6.43 -4.14
CA LYS A 31 4.83 5.99 -2.86
C LYS A 31 3.97 4.93 -2.20
N PHE A 32 2.65 5.04 -2.30
CA PHE A 32 1.76 3.97 -1.85
C PHE A 32 1.99 2.68 -2.64
N ASP A 33 2.26 2.79 -3.93
CA ASP A 33 2.57 1.62 -4.75
C ASP A 33 3.86 0.93 -4.30
N GLU A 34 4.90 1.69 -4.01
CA GLU A 34 6.15 1.14 -3.45
C GLU A 34 5.87 0.41 -2.13
N ALA A 35 5.06 1.01 -1.26
CA ALA A 35 4.66 0.40 0.00
C ALA A 35 3.88 -0.91 -0.23
N THR A 36 3.04 -0.95 -1.26
CA THR A 36 2.28 -2.14 -1.64
C THR A 36 3.22 -3.30 -1.97
N TRP A 37 4.25 -3.06 -2.78
CA TRP A 37 5.19 -4.12 -3.15
C TRP A 37 6.00 -4.59 -1.95
N ASN A 38 6.33 -3.71 -1.03
CA ASN A 38 6.99 -4.09 0.22
C ASN A 38 6.06 -4.95 1.09
N LEU A 39 4.79 -4.57 1.20
CA LEU A 39 3.80 -5.37 1.94
C LEU A 39 3.64 -6.76 1.32
N PHE A 40 3.50 -6.82 0.02
CA PHE A 40 3.35 -8.10 -0.69
C PHE A 40 4.60 -8.98 -0.52
N ALA A 41 5.79 -8.39 -0.56
CA ALA A 41 7.03 -9.14 -0.32
C ALA A 41 7.05 -9.76 1.08
N MET A 42 6.53 -9.06 2.09
CA MET A 42 6.42 -9.59 3.45
C MET A 42 5.51 -10.81 3.53
N MET A 43 4.54 -10.91 2.62
CA MET A 43 3.61 -12.04 2.55
C MET A 43 4.14 -13.19 1.69
N GLY A 44 5.26 -12.98 0.99
CA GLY A 44 5.76 -13.95 0.01
C GLY A 44 5.17 -13.78 -1.38
N ALA A 45 4.31 -12.78 -1.60
CA ALA A 45 3.77 -12.44 -2.92
C ALA A 45 4.67 -11.41 -3.60
N SER A 46 5.96 -11.72 -3.65
CA SER A 46 6.98 -10.85 -4.23
C SER A 46 6.95 -10.88 -5.76
N ALA A 47 7.65 -9.94 -6.39
CA ALA A 47 7.81 -9.94 -7.84
C ALA A 47 8.45 -11.25 -8.33
N ASP A 48 9.40 -11.81 -7.57
CA ASP A 48 10.04 -13.08 -7.89
C ASP A 48 9.01 -14.23 -7.91
N TYR A 49 8.18 -14.30 -6.88
CA TYR A 49 7.08 -15.27 -6.83
C TYR A 49 6.17 -15.14 -8.06
N LEU A 50 5.75 -13.92 -8.37
CA LEU A 50 4.83 -13.67 -9.47
C LEU A 50 5.43 -14.14 -10.81
N ARG A 51 6.70 -13.82 -11.05
CA ARG A 51 7.38 -14.24 -12.28
C ARG A 51 7.54 -15.75 -12.36
N LYS A 52 7.99 -16.38 -11.27
CA LYS A 52 8.26 -17.83 -11.26
C LYS A 52 7.00 -18.67 -11.38
N GLU A 53 5.93 -18.23 -10.74
CA GLU A 53 4.66 -19.00 -10.70
C GLU A 53 3.67 -18.58 -11.76
N GLY A 54 4.02 -17.61 -12.60
CA GLY A 54 3.12 -17.14 -13.65
C GLY A 54 1.86 -16.47 -13.10
N LYS A 55 2.00 -15.70 -12.04
CA LYS A 55 0.90 -15.00 -11.37
C LYS A 55 1.02 -13.50 -11.54
N ALA A 56 -0.05 -12.80 -11.21
CA ALA A 56 -0.11 -11.34 -11.22
C ALA A 56 -0.98 -10.84 -10.08
N MET A 57 -0.74 -9.59 -9.68
CA MET A 57 -1.60 -8.87 -8.76
C MET A 57 -2.16 -7.67 -9.49
N ALA A 58 -3.46 -7.46 -9.39
CA ALA A 58 -4.13 -6.33 -10.02
C ALA A 58 -4.84 -5.50 -8.96
N ALA A 59 -4.55 -4.20 -8.93
CA ALA A 59 -5.31 -3.25 -8.12
C ALA A 59 -6.64 -3.00 -8.84
N VAL A 60 -7.75 -3.22 -8.14
CA VAL A 60 -9.09 -3.06 -8.72
C VAL A 60 -9.88 -1.93 -8.09
N ASP A 61 -9.46 -1.47 -6.91
CA ASP A 61 -10.11 -0.35 -6.23
C ASP A 61 -9.11 0.35 -5.33
N GLN A 62 -9.08 1.67 -5.38
CA GLN A 62 -8.17 2.46 -4.57
C GLN A 62 -8.88 3.73 -4.12
N ARG A 63 -8.85 3.97 -2.80
CA ARG A 63 -9.39 5.17 -2.21
C ARG A 63 -8.31 5.87 -1.41
N ILE A 64 -7.97 7.10 -1.80
CA ILE A 64 -6.98 7.92 -1.10
C ILE A 64 -7.70 9.13 -0.49
N GLN A 65 -7.37 9.41 0.77
CA GLN A 65 -7.78 10.65 1.43
C GLN A 65 -6.52 11.45 1.73
N TYR A 66 -6.49 12.70 1.28
CA TYR A 66 -5.37 13.62 1.48
C TYR A 66 -5.68 14.51 2.68
N ARG A 67 -4.75 14.61 3.62
CA ARG A 67 -4.99 15.33 4.87
C ARG A 67 -4.01 16.46 5.11
N ARG A 68 -2.75 16.31 4.67
CA ARG A 68 -1.71 17.32 4.84
C ARG A 68 -0.83 17.36 3.61
N GLU A 69 -0.39 18.56 3.26
CA GLU A 69 0.60 18.74 2.20
C GLU A 69 1.97 18.32 2.71
N LEU A 70 2.79 17.80 1.80
CA LEU A 70 4.19 17.52 2.04
C LEU A 70 5.01 18.39 1.11
N LEU A 71 6.06 19.00 1.65
CA LEU A 71 6.89 19.95 0.92
C LEU A 71 8.23 19.31 0.57
N ALA A 72 8.93 19.89 -0.43
CA ALA A 72 10.27 19.43 -0.79
C ALA A 72 11.18 19.45 0.45
N GLY A 73 11.88 18.33 0.66
CA GLY A 73 12.74 18.15 1.83
C GLY A 73 12.07 17.47 3.01
N ASP A 74 10.74 17.38 3.04
CA ASP A 74 10.06 16.64 4.10
C ASP A 74 10.36 15.16 3.96
N THR A 75 10.50 14.46 5.09
CA THR A 75 10.59 13.01 5.11
C THR A 75 9.26 12.40 5.49
N LEU A 76 9.00 11.22 4.99
CA LEU A 76 7.73 10.54 5.24
C LEU A 76 7.94 9.06 5.49
N VAL A 77 6.99 8.47 6.19
CA VAL A 77 6.94 7.03 6.45
C VAL A 77 5.56 6.53 6.09
N ILE A 78 5.49 5.31 5.59
CA ILE A 78 4.23 4.62 5.35
C ILE A 78 4.21 3.37 6.21
N ALA A 79 3.11 3.20 6.93
CA ALA A 79 2.83 1.98 7.68
C ALA A 79 1.57 1.36 7.09
N SER A 80 1.51 0.04 7.09
CA SER A 80 0.48 -0.70 6.39
C SER A 80 -0.04 -1.87 7.20
N GLY A 81 -1.18 -2.39 6.80
CA GLY A 81 -1.73 -3.62 7.34
C GLY A 81 -2.73 -4.22 6.38
N VAL A 82 -2.91 -5.52 6.50
CA VAL A 82 -3.97 -6.22 5.79
C VAL A 82 -5.27 -5.99 6.56
N LEU A 83 -6.31 -5.54 5.88
CA LEU A 83 -7.64 -5.39 6.51
C LEU A 83 -8.41 -6.70 6.42
N GLU A 84 -8.32 -7.36 5.28
CA GLU A 84 -8.98 -8.63 5.03
C GLU A 84 -8.25 -9.36 3.92
N ILE A 85 -8.11 -10.68 4.03
CA ILE A 85 -7.62 -11.49 2.94
C ILE A 85 -8.58 -12.67 2.73
N LYS A 86 -9.02 -12.81 1.49
CA LYS A 86 -9.89 -13.88 1.00
C LYS A 86 -9.08 -14.77 0.06
N PRO A 87 -9.63 -15.91 -0.40
CA PRO A 87 -8.85 -16.80 -1.26
C PRO A 87 -8.19 -16.16 -2.48
N LYS A 88 -8.84 -15.14 -3.08
CA LYS A 88 -8.36 -14.51 -4.31
C LYS A 88 -8.18 -12.99 -4.20
N VAL A 89 -8.59 -12.39 -3.10
CA VAL A 89 -8.70 -10.93 -2.95
C VAL A 89 -8.09 -10.48 -1.63
N ILE A 90 -7.34 -9.41 -1.67
CA ILE A 90 -6.78 -8.80 -0.47
C ILE A 90 -7.20 -7.33 -0.40
N THR A 91 -7.61 -6.90 0.79
CA THR A 91 -7.88 -5.49 1.09
C THR A 91 -6.87 -5.05 2.14
N PHE A 92 -6.24 -3.92 1.90
CA PHE A 92 -5.18 -3.44 2.79
C PHE A 92 -5.19 -1.92 2.90
N VAL A 93 -4.49 -1.42 3.91
CA VAL A 93 -4.40 0.00 4.23
C VAL A 93 -2.95 0.45 4.22
N HIS A 94 -2.74 1.66 3.74
CA HIS A 94 -1.50 2.41 3.91
C HIS A 94 -1.80 3.71 4.63
N GLU A 95 -0.97 4.05 5.60
CA GLU A 95 -1.03 5.33 6.30
C GLU A 95 0.31 6.05 6.09
N MET A 96 0.26 7.21 5.43
CA MET A 96 1.44 8.03 5.18
C MET A 96 1.50 9.13 6.23
N ARG A 97 2.64 9.24 6.93
CA ARG A 97 2.88 10.27 7.94
C ARG A 97 4.10 11.09 7.59
N HIS A 98 4.05 12.37 7.95
CA HIS A 98 5.23 13.21 8.03
C HIS A 98 6.14 12.62 9.10
N ALA A 99 7.38 12.29 8.75
CA ALA A 99 8.26 11.56 9.67
C ALA A 99 8.68 12.38 10.89
N THR A 100 8.76 13.72 10.75
CA THR A 100 9.17 14.59 11.84
C THR A 100 8.02 14.96 12.76
N THR A 101 6.87 15.35 12.19
CA THR A 101 5.72 15.81 12.99
C THR A 101 4.82 14.69 13.47
N GLY A 102 4.84 13.55 12.77
CA GLY A 102 3.93 12.45 13.03
C GLY A 102 2.52 12.64 12.49
N GLU A 103 2.23 13.77 11.85
CA GLU A 103 0.90 14.02 11.29
C GLU A 103 0.62 13.12 10.10
N ILE A 104 -0.62 12.64 9.99
CA ILE A 104 -1.06 11.85 8.85
C ILE A 104 -1.16 12.77 7.64
N ALA A 105 -0.40 12.45 6.58
CA ALA A 105 -0.44 13.19 5.33
C ALA A 105 -1.53 12.64 4.39
N ALA A 106 -1.68 11.32 4.35
CA ALA A 106 -2.69 10.66 3.52
C ALA A 106 -2.93 9.24 4.00
N THR A 107 -4.10 8.71 3.66
CA THR A 107 -4.43 7.30 3.88
C THR A 107 -4.90 6.70 2.56
N CYS A 108 -4.68 5.40 2.41
CA CYS A 108 -5.06 4.67 1.20
C CYS A 108 -5.67 3.33 1.57
N ARG A 109 -6.83 3.04 0.99
CA ARG A 109 -7.45 1.72 1.07
C ARG A 109 -7.39 1.12 -0.33
N LEU A 110 -6.83 -0.06 -0.44
CA LEU A 110 -6.63 -0.75 -1.72
C LEU A 110 -7.27 -2.13 -1.69
N VAL A 111 -7.84 -2.51 -2.83
CA VAL A 111 -8.28 -3.88 -3.06
C VAL A 111 -7.49 -4.45 -4.22
N GLY A 112 -6.82 -5.57 -3.99
CA GLY A 112 -6.03 -6.27 -5.00
C GLY A 112 -6.57 -7.67 -5.24
N VAL A 113 -6.40 -8.15 -6.47
CA VAL A 113 -6.83 -9.49 -6.89
C VAL A 113 -5.60 -10.28 -7.33
N HIS A 114 -5.47 -11.49 -6.80
CA HIS A 114 -4.48 -12.45 -7.24
C HIS A 114 -5.01 -13.19 -8.46
N MET A 115 -4.21 -13.30 -9.50
CA MET A 115 -4.66 -13.85 -10.77
C MET A 115 -3.54 -14.55 -11.52
N GLY A 116 -3.93 -15.35 -12.52
CA GLY A 116 -2.97 -15.92 -13.45
C GLY A 116 -2.48 -14.88 -14.45
N HIS A 117 -1.18 -14.85 -14.69
CA HIS A 117 -0.59 -13.90 -15.65
C HIS A 117 -1.12 -14.14 -17.07
N THR A 118 -1.18 -15.40 -17.49
CA THR A 118 -1.64 -15.78 -18.85
C THR A 118 -3.15 -15.84 -18.93
N THR A 119 -3.81 -16.48 -17.97
CA THR A 119 -5.26 -16.68 -17.99
C THR A 119 -6.03 -15.40 -17.81
N ARG A 120 -5.45 -14.41 -17.11
CA ARG A 120 -6.07 -13.14 -16.76
C ARG A 120 -7.35 -13.31 -15.93
N LYS A 121 -7.46 -14.44 -15.22
CA LYS A 121 -8.58 -14.75 -14.32
C LYS A 121 -8.08 -14.81 -12.89
N SER A 122 -8.95 -14.46 -11.94
CA SER A 122 -8.61 -14.58 -10.53
C SER A 122 -8.29 -16.03 -10.17
N GLU A 123 -7.26 -16.22 -9.36
CA GLU A 123 -6.79 -17.52 -8.92
C GLU A 123 -6.45 -17.46 -7.44
N PRO A 124 -6.63 -18.55 -6.69
CA PRO A 124 -6.35 -18.53 -5.26
C PRO A 124 -4.89 -18.27 -4.94
N PHE A 125 -4.67 -17.53 -3.86
CA PHE A 125 -3.33 -17.47 -3.26
C PHE A 125 -2.91 -18.85 -2.78
N PRO A 126 -1.61 -19.20 -2.86
CA PRO A 126 -1.10 -20.35 -2.14
C PRO A 126 -1.38 -20.22 -0.64
N GLN A 127 -1.55 -21.35 0.04
CA GLN A 127 -1.88 -21.34 1.47
C GLN A 127 -0.85 -20.59 2.30
N ARG A 128 0.45 -20.71 1.98
CA ARG A 128 1.50 -20.00 2.70
C ARG A 128 1.34 -18.47 2.62
N ILE A 129 0.86 -17.94 1.49
CA ILE A 129 0.62 -16.51 1.33
C ILE A 129 -0.63 -16.09 2.08
N LEU A 130 -1.70 -16.90 2.02
CA LEU A 130 -2.90 -16.65 2.84
C LEU A 130 -2.55 -16.59 4.32
N ASP A 131 -1.77 -17.53 4.81
CA ASP A 131 -1.37 -17.57 6.22
C ASP A 131 -0.53 -16.35 6.59
N ALA A 132 0.43 -15.98 5.74
CA ALA A 132 1.24 -14.78 5.95
C ALA A 132 0.38 -13.52 5.96
N GLY A 133 -0.56 -13.41 5.03
CA GLY A 133 -1.50 -12.29 4.99
C GLY A 133 -2.36 -12.19 6.23
N LYS A 134 -2.84 -13.32 6.72
CA LYS A 134 -3.63 -13.36 7.96
C LYS A 134 -2.83 -12.88 9.17
N SER A 135 -1.53 -13.18 9.21
CA SER A 135 -0.66 -12.72 10.29
C SER A 135 -0.44 -11.21 10.29
N LEU A 136 -0.70 -10.54 9.17
CA LEU A 136 -0.54 -9.10 9.00
C LEU A 136 -1.86 -8.34 9.09
N VAL A 137 -2.95 -9.01 9.45
CA VAL A 137 -4.26 -8.36 9.59
C VAL A 137 -4.22 -7.37 10.75
N ARG A 138 -4.72 -6.16 10.47
CA ARG A 138 -4.80 -5.06 11.43
C ARG A 138 -6.16 -4.39 11.28
N SER A 139 -6.67 -3.86 12.36
CA SER A 139 -7.84 -2.97 12.28
C SER A 139 -7.36 -1.54 12.06
N TYR A 140 -8.12 -0.76 11.31
CA TYR A 140 -7.77 0.62 11.02
C TYR A 140 -9.01 1.50 10.94
N ASP A 141 -8.97 2.63 11.64
CA ASP A 141 -10.02 3.65 11.57
C ASP A 141 -9.55 4.75 10.63
N PHE A 142 -10.22 4.87 9.48
CA PHE A 142 -9.87 5.89 8.47
C PHE A 142 -10.27 7.30 8.91
N GLY A 143 -11.06 7.46 9.97
CA GLY A 143 -11.51 8.77 10.41
C GLY A 143 -12.26 9.48 9.29
N GLU A 144 -13.32 8.89 8.80
CA GLU A 144 -14.07 9.37 7.63
C GLU A 144 -14.42 10.85 7.72
N ARG A 145 -14.11 11.60 6.66
CA ARG A 145 -14.51 12.98 6.50
C ARG A 145 -15.70 13.05 5.56
N VAL A 146 -16.59 13.87 5.92
CA VAL A 146 -17.76 14.18 5.09
C VAL A 146 -17.40 15.33 4.14
#